data_c8e710934afb6fb01b666a5549cb940e
#
_entry.id   c8e710934afb6fb01b666a5549cb940e
#
_cell.length_a   1.000
_cell.length_b   1.000
_cell.length_c   1.000
_cell.angle_alpha   90.00
_cell.angle_beta   90.00
_cell.angle_gamma   90.00
#
_symmetry.space_group_name_H-M   'P 1'
#
loop_
_entity.id
_entity.type
_entity.pdbx_description
1 polymer ?
#
loop_
_entity_poly.entity_id
_entity_poly.type
_entity_poly.pdbx_seq_one_letter_code
_entity_poly.pdbx_strand_id
1 'polypeptide(L)'
;MEEYHQITLNEYISIKEDIKRRLNHLAESFVAIGYRLKQIRDTEAYRQDGYNTIYEFAEKELGLTKSPTSRFMAINDKYSIGGNSLELREEFIGLGKSRLSEMLTMDPEDYVLITNQTSIKDIREIKRMEKAAEDNEVLTKFQEVLRKEYASPDRRKELIEIANAKCIDDIKAAVIPEGYRLMKKGVLVIKFEDEKITVRTMGVSGVQELTWSEILNEYDQAFDLGAADPWKATYGEIEEEVKPEPKSREKARVEKADESRI
;
A
#
# COMPACT_ATOMS: atom_id res chain seq x y z
N MET A 1 26.21 -9.45 32.13
CA MET A 1 25.49 -10.27 31.15
C MET A 1 24.03 -9.94 31.37
N GLU A 2 23.42 -9.22 30.43
CA GLU A 2 21.99 -8.97 30.47
C GLU A 2 21.28 -10.30 30.15
N GLU A 3 20.45 -10.79 31.08
CA GLU A 3 19.58 -11.94 30.86
C GLU A 3 18.55 -11.57 29.79
N TYR A 4 18.71 -12.10 28.59
CA TYR A 4 17.67 -12.01 27.57
C TYR A 4 16.46 -12.83 28.03
N HIS A 5 15.43 -12.14 28.47
CA HIS A 5 14.16 -12.77 28.84
C HIS A 5 13.45 -13.22 27.54
N GLN A 6 13.46 -14.54 27.31
CA GLN A 6 12.81 -15.15 26.15
C GLN A 6 11.30 -15.16 26.42
N ILE A 7 10.54 -14.36 25.67
CA ILE A 7 9.07 -14.33 25.76
C ILE A 7 8.48 -15.62 25.17
N THR A 8 7.43 -16.15 25.80
CA THR A 8 6.70 -17.31 25.28
C THR A 8 5.88 -16.93 24.04
N LEU A 9 5.50 -17.95 23.23
CA LEU A 9 4.63 -17.73 22.06
C LEU A 9 3.31 -17.05 22.44
N ASN A 10 2.71 -17.43 23.58
CA ASN A 10 1.46 -16.82 24.05
C ASN A 10 1.65 -15.37 24.47
N GLU A 11 2.74 -15.04 25.13
CA GLU A 11 3.09 -13.65 25.47
C GLU A 11 3.34 -12.82 24.20
N TYR A 12 4.04 -13.38 23.22
CA TYR A 12 4.23 -12.73 21.93
C TYR A 12 2.90 -12.44 21.22
N ILE A 13 1.99 -13.41 21.16
CA ILE A 13 0.65 -13.24 20.56
C ILE A 13 -0.12 -12.14 21.32
N SER A 14 -0.14 -12.18 22.65
CA SER A 14 -0.82 -11.19 23.49
C SER A 14 -0.26 -9.79 23.28
N ILE A 15 1.07 -9.63 23.21
CA ILE A 15 1.74 -8.35 22.93
C ILE A 15 1.35 -7.84 21.54
N LYS A 16 1.36 -8.72 20.53
CA LYS A 16 0.97 -8.37 19.16
C LYS A 16 -0.47 -7.88 19.08
N GLU A 17 -1.39 -8.51 19.76
CA GLU A 17 -2.80 -8.11 19.82
C GLU A 17 -2.99 -6.79 20.58
N ASP A 18 -2.27 -6.58 21.68
CA ASP A 18 -2.30 -5.31 22.41
C ASP A 18 -1.78 -4.15 21.55
N ILE A 19 -0.70 -4.36 20.82
CA ILE A 19 -0.17 -3.36 19.87
C ILE A 19 -1.22 -3.03 18.79
N LYS A 20 -1.86 -4.03 18.18
CA LYS A 20 -2.92 -3.81 17.18
C LYS A 20 -4.08 -3.01 17.75
N ARG A 21 -4.55 -3.37 18.95
CA ARG A 21 -5.64 -2.65 19.64
C ARG A 21 -5.27 -1.19 19.88
N ARG A 22 -4.06 -0.89 20.38
CA ARG A 22 -3.59 0.49 20.61
C ARG A 22 -3.48 1.29 19.32
N LEU A 23 -3.04 0.67 18.22
CA LEU A 23 -2.98 1.32 16.91
C LEU A 23 -4.38 1.66 16.37
N ASN A 24 -5.37 0.81 16.60
CA ASN A 24 -6.76 1.08 16.24
C ASN A 24 -7.34 2.24 17.07
N HIS A 25 -7.10 2.29 18.37
CA HIS A 25 -7.50 3.40 19.22
C HIS A 25 -6.90 4.75 18.79
N LEU A 26 -5.71 4.76 18.17
CA LEU A 26 -5.16 6.00 17.61
C LEU A 26 -6.02 6.56 16.47
N ALA A 27 -6.51 5.70 15.56
CA ALA A 27 -7.37 6.13 14.46
C ALA A 27 -8.72 6.64 14.97
N GLU A 28 -9.33 5.95 15.93
CA GLU A 28 -10.56 6.38 16.62
C GLU A 28 -10.37 7.72 17.33
N SER A 29 -9.22 7.91 17.98
CA SER A 29 -8.89 9.18 18.66
C SER A 29 -8.87 10.37 17.70
N PHE A 30 -8.41 10.19 16.46
CA PHE A 30 -8.40 11.27 15.45
C PHE A 30 -9.81 11.65 15.00
N VAL A 31 -10.70 10.67 14.84
CA VAL A 31 -12.11 10.90 14.53
C VAL A 31 -12.79 11.62 15.69
N ALA A 32 -12.57 11.18 16.91
CA ALA A 32 -13.12 11.79 18.12
C ALA A 32 -12.62 13.23 18.33
N ILE A 33 -11.33 13.50 18.12
CA ILE A 33 -10.77 14.86 18.16
C ILE A 33 -11.46 15.75 17.12
N GLY A 34 -11.59 15.27 15.88
CA GLY A 34 -12.27 15.99 14.81
C GLY A 34 -13.71 16.34 15.16
N TYR A 35 -14.47 15.39 15.73
CA TYR A 35 -15.82 15.61 16.23
C TYR A 35 -15.87 16.72 17.29
N ARG A 36 -14.98 16.67 18.29
CA ARG A 36 -14.95 17.67 19.36
C ARG A 36 -14.56 19.06 18.86
N LEU A 37 -13.62 19.14 17.93
CA LEU A 37 -13.26 20.42 17.28
C LEU A 37 -14.44 21.00 16.50
N LYS A 38 -15.20 20.17 15.78
CA LYS A 38 -16.43 20.59 15.09
C LYS A 38 -17.48 21.06 16.09
N GLN A 39 -17.69 20.34 17.19
CA GLN A 39 -18.62 20.71 18.22
C GLN A 39 -18.29 22.11 18.80
N ILE A 40 -17.00 22.35 19.13
CA ILE A 40 -16.56 23.67 19.64
C ILE A 40 -16.71 24.75 18.56
N ARG A 41 -16.44 24.44 17.29
CA ARG A 41 -16.60 25.36 16.15
C ARG A 41 -18.06 25.75 15.96
N ASP A 42 -18.94 24.75 15.87
CA ASP A 42 -20.35 24.95 15.50
C ASP A 42 -21.17 25.62 16.61
N THR A 43 -20.76 25.46 17.87
CA THR A 43 -21.34 26.16 19.02
C THR A 43 -20.65 27.51 19.31
N GLU A 44 -19.57 27.84 18.56
CA GLU A 44 -18.73 29.03 18.84
C GLU A 44 -18.21 29.11 20.29
N ALA A 45 -18.10 27.95 20.97
CA ALA A 45 -17.72 27.91 22.41
C ALA A 45 -16.32 28.52 22.67
N TYR A 46 -15.41 28.50 21.68
CA TYR A 46 -14.10 29.14 21.72
C TYR A 46 -14.15 30.64 22.04
N ARG A 47 -15.31 31.31 21.81
CA ARG A 47 -15.50 32.73 22.13
C ARG A 47 -15.56 32.99 23.61
N GLN A 48 -15.94 31.98 24.43
CA GLN A 48 -15.97 32.11 25.90
C GLN A 48 -14.56 32.30 26.47
N ASP A 49 -13.56 31.77 25.79
CA ASP A 49 -12.15 31.91 26.15
C ASP A 49 -11.47 33.13 25.46
N GLY A 50 -12.28 33.96 24.74
CA GLY A 50 -11.83 35.20 24.10
C GLY A 50 -11.19 35.01 22.72
N TYR A 51 -11.26 33.81 22.13
CA TYR A 51 -10.73 33.55 20.78
C TYR A 51 -11.71 33.95 19.68
N ASN A 52 -11.19 34.36 18.55
CA ASN A 52 -12.02 34.77 17.39
C ASN A 52 -12.35 33.61 16.46
N THR A 53 -11.55 32.55 16.45
CA THR A 53 -11.71 31.39 15.56
C THR A 53 -11.37 30.10 16.30
N ILE A 54 -11.94 28.98 15.80
CA ILE A 54 -11.57 27.65 16.25
C ILE A 54 -10.07 27.36 16.02
N TYR A 55 -9.46 27.95 15.01
CA TYR A 55 -8.04 27.76 14.70
C TYR A 55 -7.13 28.44 15.72
N GLU A 56 -7.50 29.66 16.14
CA GLU A 56 -6.78 30.38 17.20
C GLU A 56 -6.88 29.64 18.54
N PHE A 57 -8.08 29.20 18.90
CA PHE A 57 -8.32 28.33 20.05
C PHE A 57 -7.46 27.07 20.00
N ALA A 58 -7.52 26.32 18.87
CA ALA A 58 -6.80 25.07 18.71
C ALA A 58 -5.28 25.26 18.79
N GLU A 59 -4.76 26.36 18.27
CA GLU A 59 -3.33 26.67 18.34
C GLU A 59 -2.89 27.04 19.76
N LYS A 60 -3.65 27.88 20.46
CA LYS A 60 -3.29 28.37 21.79
C LYS A 60 -3.54 27.36 22.90
N GLU A 61 -4.68 26.66 22.87
CA GLU A 61 -5.07 25.73 23.93
C GLU A 61 -4.59 24.31 23.70
N LEU A 62 -4.52 23.87 22.41
CA LEU A 62 -4.23 22.48 22.06
C LEU A 62 -2.89 22.29 21.35
N GLY A 63 -2.18 23.36 21.01
CA GLY A 63 -0.95 23.30 20.23
C GLY A 63 -1.14 22.80 18.79
N LEU A 64 -2.37 22.86 18.26
CA LEU A 64 -2.73 22.40 16.93
C LEU A 64 -2.80 23.57 15.95
N THR A 65 -1.84 23.68 15.06
CA THR A 65 -1.89 24.71 14.00
C THR A 65 -3.08 24.47 13.06
N LYS A 66 -3.40 25.45 12.21
CA LYS A 66 -4.56 25.44 11.31
C LYS A 66 -4.67 24.18 10.46
N SER A 67 -3.56 23.69 9.89
CA SER A 67 -3.57 22.53 8.98
C SER A 67 -3.95 21.22 9.69
N PRO A 68 -3.33 20.82 10.83
CA PRO A 68 -3.80 19.68 11.62
C PRO A 68 -5.25 19.82 12.08
N THR A 69 -5.67 21.01 12.56
CA THR A 69 -7.03 21.27 13.02
C THR A 69 -8.05 20.99 11.91
N SER A 70 -7.86 21.57 10.72
CA SER A 70 -8.71 21.32 9.55
C SER A 70 -8.72 19.85 9.16
N ARG A 71 -7.58 19.18 9.23
CA ARG A 71 -7.44 17.76 8.85
C ARG A 71 -8.20 16.84 9.80
N PHE A 72 -8.17 17.09 11.12
CA PHE A 72 -8.96 16.31 12.07
C PHE A 72 -10.46 16.44 11.80
N MET A 73 -10.95 17.67 11.56
CA MET A 73 -12.36 17.89 11.22
C MET A 73 -12.74 17.18 9.92
N ALA A 74 -11.91 17.28 8.87
CA ALA A 74 -12.14 16.62 7.59
C ALA A 74 -12.09 15.07 7.69
N ILE A 75 -11.22 14.50 8.54
CA ILE A 75 -11.19 13.07 8.84
C ILE A 75 -12.52 12.65 9.49
N ASN A 76 -13.03 13.42 10.43
CA ASN A 76 -14.34 13.15 11.03
C ASN A 76 -15.46 13.23 9.99
N ASP A 77 -15.52 14.30 9.19
CA ASP A 77 -16.53 14.47 8.13
C ASP A 77 -16.57 13.25 7.18
N LYS A 78 -15.40 12.75 6.78
CA LYS A 78 -15.29 11.75 5.74
C LYS A 78 -15.40 10.31 6.22
N TYR A 79 -14.95 10.01 7.45
CA TYR A 79 -14.75 8.63 7.91
C TYR A 79 -15.53 8.25 9.18
N SER A 80 -16.20 9.19 9.86
CA SER A 80 -17.04 8.84 10.99
C SER A 80 -18.41 8.33 10.54
N ILE A 81 -19.10 7.63 11.45
CA ILE A 81 -20.49 7.20 11.22
C ILE A 81 -21.36 8.44 11.01
N GLY A 82 -22.04 8.50 9.87
CA GLY A 82 -22.89 9.63 9.51
C GLY A 82 -22.14 10.96 9.28
N GLY A 83 -20.79 10.95 9.20
CA GLY A 83 -19.97 12.15 8.97
C GLY A 83 -19.88 13.10 10.18
N ASN A 84 -20.49 12.78 11.31
CA ASN A 84 -20.48 13.62 12.51
C ASN A 84 -20.66 12.79 13.79
N SER A 85 -19.75 11.87 14.07
CA SER A 85 -19.78 10.95 15.20
C SER A 85 -18.40 10.82 15.84
N LEU A 86 -18.37 10.35 17.10
CA LEU A 86 -17.14 9.94 17.77
C LEU A 86 -16.56 8.64 17.20
N GLU A 87 -17.36 7.88 16.45
CA GLU A 87 -17.05 6.53 16.01
C GLU A 87 -16.59 6.52 14.56
N LEU A 88 -15.50 5.77 14.29
CA LEU A 88 -15.00 5.49 12.96
C LEU A 88 -15.89 4.45 12.28
N ARG A 89 -16.18 4.61 10.98
CA ARG A 89 -16.86 3.56 10.19
C ARG A 89 -16.01 2.31 10.12
N GLU A 90 -16.65 1.15 10.16
CA GLU A 90 -16.04 -0.17 10.27
C GLU A 90 -14.99 -0.42 9.15
N GLU A 91 -15.29 0.00 7.94
CA GLU A 91 -14.43 -0.15 6.75
C GLU A 91 -13.08 0.56 6.87
N PHE A 92 -12.92 1.53 7.77
CA PHE A 92 -11.68 2.28 7.99
C PHE A 92 -10.91 1.84 9.24
N ILE A 93 -11.43 0.89 9.99
CA ILE A 93 -10.76 0.35 11.17
C ILE A 93 -9.41 -0.27 10.76
N GLY A 94 -8.35 0.07 11.48
CA GLY A 94 -7.02 -0.46 11.21
C GLY A 94 -6.18 0.30 10.18
N LEU A 95 -6.75 1.25 9.42
CA LEU A 95 -5.99 2.01 8.42
C LEU A 95 -4.97 2.99 9.01
N GLY A 96 -5.22 3.51 10.20
CA GLY A 96 -4.37 4.48 10.89
C GLY A 96 -4.40 5.89 10.27
N LYS A 97 -3.98 6.89 11.07
CA LYS A 97 -4.05 8.33 10.73
C LYS A 97 -3.44 8.68 9.38
N SER A 98 -2.26 8.14 9.09
CA SER A 98 -1.50 8.56 7.90
C SER A 98 -2.22 8.16 6.61
N ARG A 99 -2.81 6.95 6.56
CA ARG A 99 -3.61 6.51 5.41
C ARG A 99 -4.89 7.31 5.30
N LEU A 100 -5.65 7.47 6.38
CA LEU A 100 -6.86 8.29 6.38
C LEU A 100 -6.60 9.73 5.92
N SER A 101 -5.48 10.33 6.34
CA SER A 101 -5.07 11.66 5.87
C SER A 101 -4.77 11.72 4.38
N GLU A 102 -4.08 10.73 3.82
CA GLU A 102 -3.79 10.67 2.39
C GLU A 102 -5.05 10.42 1.56
N MET A 103 -5.97 9.62 2.07
CA MET A 103 -7.25 9.28 1.42
C MET A 103 -8.25 10.44 1.40
N LEU A 104 -8.06 11.52 2.15
CA LEU A 104 -8.98 12.67 2.18
C LEU A 104 -9.26 13.27 0.79
N THR A 105 -8.31 13.18 -0.12
CA THR A 105 -8.38 13.72 -1.48
C THR A 105 -8.54 12.66 -2.56
N MET A 106 -8.76 11.39 -2.19
CA MET A 106 -9.06 10.31 -3.13
C MET A 106 -10.55 10.25 -3.47
N ASP A 107 -10.86 9.70 -4.64
CA ASP A 107 -12.21 9.29 -4.97
C ASP A 107 -12.69 8.21 -3.98
N PRO A 108 -13.91 8.33 -3.40
CA PRO A 108 -14.47 7.31 -2.53
C PRO A 108 -14.54 5.91 -3.15
N GLU A 109 -14.74 5.79 -4.46
CA GLU A 109 -14.73 4.50 -5.16
C GLU A 109 -13.38 3.79 -5.08
N ASP A 110 -12.28 4.55 -4.93
CA ASP A 110 -10.93 3.99 -4.86
C ASP A 110 -10.51 3.56 -3.45
N TYR A 111 -11.34 3.83 -2.43
CA TYR A 111 -11.08 3.36 -1.06
C TYR A 111 -11.00 1.84 -0.95
N VAL A 112 -11.72 1.13 -1.81
CA VAL A 112 -11.68 -0.33 -1.90
C VAL A 112 -10.28 -0.89 -2.16
N LEU A 113 -9.39 -0.08 -2.77
CA LEU A 113 -7.99 -0.46 -3.04
C LEU A 113 -7.10 -0.38 -1.79
N ILE A 114 -7.54 0.31 -0.73
CA ILE A 114 -6.71 0.61 0.41
C ILE A 114 -6.99 -0.38 1.54
N THR A 115 -5.90 -0.96 2.06
CA THR A 115 -5.91 -1.84 3.22
C THR A 115 -4.90 -1.35 4.27
N ASN A 116 -4.86 -2.02 5.42
CA ASN A 116 -3.83 -1.77 6.43
C ASN A 116 -2.40 -2.13 5.97
N GLN A 117 -2.26 -2.86 4.86
CA GLN A 117 -0.98 -3.22 4.24
C GLN A 117 -0.55 -2.24 3.13
N THR A 118 -1.50 -1.46 2.57
CA THR A 118 -1.19 -0.48 1.52
C THR A 118 -0.24 0.60 2.03
N SER A 119 0.88 0.80 1.35
CA SER A 119 1.84 1.82 1.74
C SER A 119 1.36 3.24 1.40
N ILE A 120 1.85 4.25 2.12
CA ILE A 120 1.57 5.66 1.80
C ILE A 120 2.05 6.02 0.37
N LYS A 121 3.12 5.39 -0.09
CA LYS A 121 3.65 5.56 -1.45
C LYS A 121 2.63 5.07 -2.48
N ASP A 122 2.03 3.90 -2.25
CA ASP A 122 1.00 3.34 -3.14
C ASP A 122 -0.24 4.21 -3.19
N ILE A 123 -0.71 4.72 -2.05
CA ILE A 123 -1.86 5.65 -2.00
C ILE A 123 -1.59 6.89 -2.86
N ARG A 124 -0.40 7.49 -2.72
CA ARG A 124 0.00 8.66 -3.51
C ARG A 124 0.13 8.34 -5.00
N GLU A 125 0.56 7.14 -5.35
CA GLU A 125 0.63 6.70 -6.73
C GLU A 125 -0.77 6.53 -7.33
N ILE A 126 -1.69 5.87 -6.61
CA ILE A 126 -3.11 5.73 -7.01
C ILE A 126 -3.72 7.12 -7.28
N LYS A 127 -3.55 8.08 -6.39
CA LYS A 127 -4.02 9.47 -6.58
C LYS A 127 -3.43 10.15 -7.82
N ARG A 128 -2.19 9.85 -8.20
CA ARG A 128 -1.61 10.35 -9.45
C ARG A 128 -2.24 9.69 -10.67
N MET A 129 -2.59 8.39 -10.56
CA MET A 129 -3.29 7.67 -11.62
C MET A 129 -4.72 8.17 -11.80
N GLU A 130 -5.46 8.47 -10.71
CA GLU A 130 -6.77 9.12 -10.76
C GLU A 130 -6.68 10.41 -11.58
N LYS A 131 -5.76 11.30 -11.22
CA LYS A 131 -5.57 12.58 -11.91
C LYS A 131 -5.15 12.42 -13.37
N ALA A 132 -4.29 11.44 -13.67
CA ALA A 132 -3.87 11.16 -15.05
C ALA A 132 -5.01 10.59 -15.90
N ALA A 133 -5.96 9.87 -15.28
CA ALA A 133 -7.14 9.35 -15.96
C ALA A 133 -8.16 10.44 -16.31
N GLU A 134 -8.28 11.49 -15.49
CA GLU A 134 -9.09 12.68 -15.81
C GLU A 134 -8.60 13.39 -17.07
N ASP A 135 -7.27 13.34 -17.33
CA ASP A 135 -6.63 14.03 -18.45
C ASP A 135 -6.55 13.17 -19.74
N ASN A 136 -6.71 11.83 -19.66
CA ASN A 136 -6.51 10.91 -20.80
C ASN A 136 -7.37 9.65 -20.72
N GLU A 137 -8.10 9.33 -21.76
CA GLU A 137 -8.83 8.05 -21.97
C GLU A 137 -7.88 6.87 -22.32
N VAL A 138 -6.85 6.62 -21.54
CA VAL A 138 -5.92 5.51 -21.82
C VAL A 138 -6.42 4.22 -21.16
N LEU A 139 -7.11 3.38 -21.94
CA LEU A 139 -7.48 2.04 -21.54
C LEU A 139 -6.24 1.12 -21.55
N THR A 140 -5.84 0.66 -20.39
CA THR A 140 -4.75 -0.31 -20.26
C THR A 140 -5.32 -1.72 -20.13
N LYS A 141 -4.88 -2.63 -21.02
CA LYS A 141 -5.29 -4.04 -21.00
C LYS A 141 -4.70 -4.76 -19.78
N PHE A 142 -5.49 -5.66 -19.20
CA PHE A 142 -5.11 -6.43 -18.02
C PHE A 142 -3.77 -7.17 -18.21
N GLN A 143 -3.61 -7.89 -19.32
CA GLN A 143 -2.38 -8.64 -19.64
C GLN A 143 -1.14 -7.73 -19.76
N GLU A 144 -1.32 -6.45 -20.13
CA GLU A 144 -0.19 -5.51 -20.16
C GLU A 144 0.34 -5.17 -18.76
N VAL A 145 -0.53 -5.16 -17.74
CA VAL A 145 -0.13 -4.97 -16.36
C VAL A 145 0.70 -6.16 -15.90
N LEU A 146 0.21 -7.38 -16.15
CA LEU A 146 0.93 -8.62 -15.82
C LEU A 146 2.29 -8.67 -16.51
N ARG A 147 2.34 -8.46 -17.83
CA ARG A 147 3.61 -8.47 -18.60
C ARG A 147 4.60 -7.43 -18.08
N LYS A 148 4.16 -6.23 -17.71
CA LYS A 148 5.04 -5.22 -17.12
C LYS A 148 5.57 -5.67 -15.77
N GLU A 149 4.73 -6.23 -14.92
CA GLU A 149 5.10 -6.67 -13.57
C GLU A 149 6.16 -7.79 -13.62
N TYR A 150 6.02 -8.72 -14.57
CA TYR A 150 6.91 -9.86 -14.73
C TYR A 150 8.04 -9.64 -15.76
N ALA A 151 8.21 -8.43 -16.28
CA ALA A 151 9.31 -8.12 -17.22
C ALA A 151 10.70 -8.16 -16.55
N SER A 152 10.77 -8.08 -15.23
CA SER A 152 12.03 -8.17 -14.49
C SER A 152 12.48 -9.62 -14.34
N PRO A 153 13.78 -9.95 -14.58
CA PRO A 153 14.34 -11.28 -14.33
C PRO A 153 14.13 -11.80 -12.91
N ASP A 154 14.08 -10.92 -11.93
CA ASP A 154 13.83 -11.28 -10.53
C ASP A 154 12.44 -11.92 -10.30
N ARG A 155 11.49 -11.66 -11.21
CA ARG A 155 10.13 -12.23 -11.17
C ARG A 155 9.99 -13.56 -11.88
N ARG A 156 11.04 -14.02 -12.61
CA ARG A 156 11.01 -15.30 -13.35
C ARG A 156 10.65 -16.48 -12.46
N LYS A 157 11.23 -16.54 -11.26
CA LYS A 157 10.96 -17.61 -10.30
C LYS A 157 9.49 -17.69 -9.92
N GLU A 158 8.89 -16.56 -9.59
CA GLU A 158 7.47 -16.45 -9.25
C GLU A 158 6.58 -16.94 -10.40
N LEU A 159 6.88 -16.54 -11.65
CA LEU A 159 6.12 -16.96 -12.82
C LEU A 159 6.23 -18.47 -13.07
N ILE A 160 7.40 -19.07 -12.83
CA ILE A 160 7.61 -20.51 -12.91
C ILE A 160 6.83 -21.23 -11.79
N GLU A 161 6.81 -20.70 -10.58
CA GLU A 161 6.02 -21.24 -9.46
C GLU A 161 4.51 -21.23 -9.80
N ILE A 162 3.99 -20.14 -10.37
CA ILE A 162 2.61 -20.05 -10.85
C ILE A 162 2.32 -21.11 -11.92
N ALA A 163 3.21 -21.27 -12.91
CA ALA A 163 3.05 -22.25 -13.99
C ALA A 163 3.09 -23.71 -13.49
N ASN A 164 3.83 -23.98 -12.43
CA ASN A 164 3.95 -25.31 -11.82
C ASN A 164 2.93 -25.57 -10.69
N ALA A 165 2.09 -24.60 -10.35
CA ALA A 165 1.12 -24.72 -9.28
C ALA A 165 0.10 -25.83 -9.57
N LYS A 166 -0.24 -26.61 -8.54
CA LYS A 166 -1.19 -27.72 -8.61
C LYS A 166 -2.58 -27.36 -8.13
N CYS A 167 -2.67 -26.29 -7.36
CA CYS A 167 -3.92 -25.79 -6.79
C CYS A 167 -3.88 -24.25 -6.64
N ILE A 168 -5.03 -23.67 -6.33
CA ILE A 168 -5.15 -22.22 -6.15
C ILE A 168 -4.27 -21.71 -4.99
N ASP A 169 -4.11 -22.51 -3.93
CA ASP A 169 -3.29 -22.11 -2.79
C ASP A 169 -1.79 -21.96 -3.14
N ASP A 170 -1.29 -22.80 -4.03
CA ASP A 170 0.08 -22.68 -4.57
C ASP A 170 0.24 -21.36 -5.35
N ILE A 171 -0.78 -20.99 -6.15
CA ILE A 171 -0.79 -19.74 -6.93
C ILE A 171 -0.83 -18.53 -5.99
N LYS A 172 -1.71 -18.58 -4.97
CA LYS A 172 -1.79 -17.53 -3.95
C LYS A 172 -0.45 -17.35 -3.24
N ALA A 173 0.20 -18.43 -2.84
CA ALA A 173 1.50 -18.39 -2.17
C ALA A 173 2.59 -17.73 -3.05
N ALA A 174 2.54 -17.93 -4.36
CA ALA A 174 3.46 -17.30 -5.30
C ALA A 174 3.13 -15.81 -5.53
N VAL A 175 1.86 -15.48 -5.80
CA VAL A 175 1.42 -14.13 -6.17
C VAL A 175 1.34 -13.19 -4.98
N ILE A 176 0.83 -13.66 -3.83
CA ILE A 176 0.60 -12.87 -2.62
C ILE A 176 1.22 -13.50 -1.36
N PRO A 177 2.55 -13.71 -1.32
CA PRO A 177 3.20 -14.39 -0.19
C PRO A 177 2.93 -13.68 1.16
N GLU A 178 2.65 -12.40 1.14
CA GLU A 178 2.25 -11.59 2.31
C GLU A 178 0.73 -11.42 2.45
N GLY A 179 -0.06 -12.11 1.63
CA GLY A 179 -1.53 -12.02 1.62
C GLY A 179 -2.08 -10.75 0.98
N TYR A 180 -1.23 -9.93 0.36
CA TYR A 180 -1.63 -8.66 -0.28
C TYR A 180 -0.63 -8.20 -1.33
N ARG A 181 -1.16 -7.69 -2.47
CA ARG A 181 -0.33 -7.06 -3.51
C ARG A 181 -1.15 -6.09 -4.36
N LEU A 182 -0.52 -4.99 -4.77
CA LEU A 182 -1.02 -4.08 -5.81
C LEU A 182 -0.13 -4.15 -7.05
N MET A 183 -0.76 -4.41 -8.20
CA MET A 183 -0.15 -4.21 -9.51
C MET A 183 -0.77 -3.00 -10.18
N LYS A 184 0.06 -2.16 -10.81
CA LYS A 184 -0.37 -0.87 -11.35
C LYS A 184 0.27 -0.60 -12.70
N LYS A 185 -0.55 -0.24 -13.70
CA LYS A 185 -0.05 0.26 -14.98
C LYS A 185 -1.06 1.19 -15.66
N GLY A 186 -0.57 2.34 -16.13
CA GLY A 186 -1.44 3.33 -16.75
C GLY A 186 -2.52 3.76 -15.79
N VAL A 187 -3.78 3.50 -16.13
CA VAL A 187 -4.96 3.79 -15.31
C VAL A 187 -5.52 2.55 -14.60
N LEU A 188 -4.92 1.37 -14.78
CA LEU A 188 -5.41 0.12 -14.19
C LEU A 188 -4.66 -0.20 -12.90
N VAL A 189 -5.42 -0.50 -11.86
CA VAL A 189 -4.93 -1.01 -10.57
C VAL A 189 -5.59 -2.35 -10.29
N ILE A 190 -4.78 -3.36 -9.97
CA ILE A 190 -5.22 -4.69 -9.58
C ILE A 190 -4.78 -4.90 -8.14
N LYS A 191 -5.73 -5.14 -7.25
CA LYS A 191 -5.48 -5.52 -5.85
C LYS A 191 -5.73 -7.00 -5.69
N PHE A 192 -4.72 -7.73 -5.23
CA PHE A 192 -4.80 -9.13 -4.86
C PHE A 192 -4.94 -9.25 -3.35
N GLU A 193 -5.93 -10.01 -2.92
CA GLU A 193 -6.17 -10.43 -1.54
C GLU A 193 -6.48 -11.93 -1.52
N ASP A 194 -6.47 -12.53 -0.34
CA ASP A 194 -6.65 -13.98 -0.20
C ASP A 194 -8.01 -14.48 -0.74
N GLU A 195 -9.07 -13.71 -0.49
CA GLU A 195 -10.43 -14.11 -0.87
C GLU A 195 -10.88 -13.56 -2.23
N LYS A 196 -10.36 -12.41 -2.65
CA LYS A 196 -10.80 -11.73 -3.87
C LYS A 196 -9.72 -10.90 -4.54
N ILE A 197 -9.92 -10.67 -5.83
CA ILE A 197 -9.10 -9.78 -6.64
C ILE A 197 -9.97 -8.62 -7.10
N THR A 198 -9.55 -7.40 -6.77
CA THR A 198 -10.25 -6.18 -7.12
C THR A 198 -9.53 -5.49 -8.26
N VAL A 199 -10.25 -5.22 -9.34
CA VAL A 199 -9.72 -4.50 -10.50
C VAL A 199 -10.40 -3.14 -10.59
N ARG A 200 -9.61 -2.09 -10.64
CA ARG A 200 -10.09 -0.71 -10.75
C ARG A 200 -9.43 -0.02 -11.93
N THR A 201 -10.25 0.49 -12.83
CA THR A 201 -9.81 1.40 -13.91
C THR A 201 -10.11 2.82 -13.48
N MET A 202 -9.07 3.63 -13.29
CA MET A 202 -9.20 5.03 -12.90
C MET A 202 -9.96 5.82 -13.96
N GLY A 203 -10.82 6.74 -13.53
CA GLY A 203 -11.68 7.55 -14.43
C GLY A 203 -12.91 6.81 -14.96
N VAL A 204 -13.10 5.53 -14.64
CA VAL A 204 -14.29 4.75 -14.99
C VAL A 204 -15.01 4.38 -13.71
N SER A 205 -16.33 4.64 -13.63
CA SER A 205 -17.13 4.26 -12.46
C SER A 205 -17.23 2.76 -12.32
N GLY A 206 -17.22 2.30 -11.07
CA GLY A 206 -17.37 0.90 -10.71
C GLY A 206 -16.05 0.18 -10.48
N VAL A 207 -16.18 -0.95 -9.80
CA VAL A 207 -15.09 -1.85 -9.43
C VAL A 207 -15.46 -3.24 -9.93
N GLN A 208 -14.51 -3.92 -10.56
CA GLN A 208 -14.66 -5.31 -10.96
C GLN A 208 -14.01 -6.22 -9.93
N GLU A 209 -14.73 -7.22 -9.46
CA GLU A 209 -14.17 -8.28 -8.61
C GLU A 209 -13.99 -9.54 -9.47
N LEU A 210 -12.81 -10.15 -9.35
CA LEU A 210 -12.45 -11.39 -10.02
C LEU A 210 -12.15 -12.48 -9.01
N THR A 211 -12.44 -13.69 -9.40
CA THR A 211 -12.02 -14.90 -8.69
C THR A 211 -10.58 -15.27 -9.04
N TRP A 212 -9.96 -16.10 -8.21
CA TRP A 212 -8.61 -16.63 -8.50
C TRP A 212 -8.58 -17.49 -9.78
N SER A 213 -9.68 -18.14 -10.13
CA SER A 213 -9.79 -18.90 -11.39
C SER A 213 -9.81 -17.99 -12.62
N GLU A 214 -10.48 -16.85 -12.54
CA GLU A 214 -10.52 -15.87 -13.63
C GLU A 214 -9.17 -15.20 -13.81
N ILE A 215 -8.47 -14.85 -12.70
CA ILE A 215 -7.14 -14.26 -12.79
C ILE A 215 -6.12 -15.25 -13.39
N LEU A 216 -6.25 -16.54 -13.11
CA LEU A 216 -5.39 -17.56 -13.70
C LEU A 216 -5.52 -17.60 -15.22
N ASN A 217 -6.74 -17.42 -15.76
CA ASN A 217 -6.94 -17.29 -17.20
C ASN A 217 -6.22 -16.06 -17.78
N GLU A 218 -6.18 -14.96 -17.05
CA GLU A 218 -5.44 -13.77 -17.46
C GLU A 218 -3.92 -14.01 -17.50
N TYR A 219 -3.39 -14.75 -16.52
CA TYR A 219 -1.99 -15.20 -16.55
C TYR A 219 -1.70 -16.14 -17.70
N ASP A 220 -2.58 -17.12 -17.95
CA ASP A 220 -2.43 -18.07 -19.07
C ASP A 220 -2.40 -17.33 -20.41
N GLN A 221 -3.32 -16.41 -20.63
CA GLN A 221 -3.35 -15.57 -21.84
C GLN A 221 -2.13 -14.63 -21.95
N ALA A 222 -1.57 -14.18 -20.84
CA ALA A 222 -0.43 -13.29 -20.86
C ALA A 222 0.90 -14.01 -21.09
N PHE A 223 1.06 -15.25 -20.57
CA PHE A 223 2.37 -15.89 -20.41
C PHE A 223 2.46 -17.33 -20.94
N ASP A 224 1.38 -17.95 -21.43
CA ASP A 224 1.38 -19.35 -21.81
C ASP A 224 1.90 -20.26 -20.67
N LEU A 225 1.15 -20.35 -19.57
CA LEU A 225 1.57 -21.07 -18.36
C LEU A 225 1.82 -22.57 -18.57
N GLY A 226 1.37 -23.15 -19.70
CA GLY A 226 1.70 -24.52 -20.10
C GLY A 226 3.15 -24.72 -20.54
N ALA A 227 3.91 -23.64 -20.77
CA ALA A 227 5.33 -23.72 -21.13
C ALA A 227 6.19 -24.15 -19.93
N ALA A 228 7.28 -24.87 -20.20
CA ALA A 228 8.23 -25.29 -19.18
C ALA A 228 8.92 -24.11 -18.48
N ASP A 229 9.14 -23.02 -19.20
CA ASP A 229 9.61 -21.74 -18.68
C ASP A 229 8.79 -20.62 -19.32
N PRO A 230 7.66 -20.22 -18.68
CA PRO A 230 6.76 -19.21 -19.23
C PRO A 230 7.42 -17.83 -19.33
N TRP A 231 8.39 -17.52 -18.46
CA TRP A 231 9.17 -16.29 -18.57
C TRP A 231 10.02 -16.28 -19.85
N LYS A 232 10.72 -17.39 -20.13
CA LYS A 232 11.53 -17.56 -21.33
C LYS A 232 10.67 -17.56 -22.61
N ALA A 233 9.50 -18.19 -22.57
CA ALA A 233 8.55 -18.19 -23.69
C ALA A 233 8.08 -16.77 -24.04
N THR A 234 7.92 -15.91 -23.05
CA THR A 234 7.42 -14.53 -23.22
C THR A 234 8.53 -13.52 -23.53
N TYR A 235 9.67 -13.59 -22.88
CA TYR A 235 10.74 -12.59 -22.94
C TYR A 235 12.05 -13.07 -23.61
N GLY A 236 12.16 -14.36 -23.92
CA GLY A 236 13.38 -14.97 -24.47
C GLY A 236 14.40 -15.41 -23.41
N GLU A 237 15.57 -15.84 -23.85
CA GLU A 237 16.66 -16.21 -22.94
C GLU A 237 17.32 -14.95 -22.38
N ILE A 238 17.65 -14.98 -21.08
CA ILE A 238 18.53 -13.97 -20.49
C ILE A 238 19.96 -14.36 -20.88
N GLU A 239 20.66 -13.50 -21.60
CA GLU A 239 22.12 -13.55 -21.60
C GLU A 239 22.55 -13.20 -20.17
N GLU A 240 23.08 -14.17 -19.42
CA GLU A 240 23.68 -13.91 -18.13
C GLU A 240 24.80 -12.90 -18.34
N GLU A 241 24.62 -11.65 -17.92
CA GLU A 241 25.74 -10.72 -17.78
C GLU A 241 26.75 -11.37 -16.84
N VAL A 242 27.85 -11.84 -17.39
CA VAL A 242 28.99 -12.36 -16.63
C VAL A 242 29.45 -11.21 -15.75
N LYS A 243 29.00 -11.20 -14.49
CA LYS A 243 29.52 -10.24 -13.50
C LYS A 243 31.04 -10.37 -13.48
N PRO A 244 31.78 -9.29 -13.77
CA PRO A 244 33.24 -9.37 -13.72
C PRO A 244 33.64 -9.86 -12.32
N GLU A 245 34.42 -10.91 -12.28
CA GLU A 245 34.93 -11.47 -11.02
C GLU A 245 35.51 -10.34 -10.18
N PRO A 246 35.19 -10.25 -8.87
CA PRO A 246 35.76 -9.24 -8.01
C PRO A 246 37.27 -9.39 -8.03
N LYS A 247 38.01 -8.40 -8.60
CA LYS A 247 39.47 -8.39 -8.61
C LYS A 247 39.95 -8.70 -7.21
N SER A 248 40.63 -9.83 -7.04
CA SER A 248 41.12 -10.26 -5.73
C SER A 248 42.01 -9.15 -5.15
N ARG A 249 41.82 -8.82 -3.88
CA ARG A 249 42.57 -7.77 -3.19
C ARG A 249 44.08 -7.96 -3.22
N GLU A 250 44.55 -9.13 -3.62
CA GLU A 250 45.98 -9.45 -3.82
C GLU A 250 46.57 -8.82 -5.09
N LYS A 251 45.85 -8.77 -6.21
CA LYS A 251 46.35 -8.14 -7.45
C LYS A 251 46.47 -6.61 -7.32
N ALA A 252 45.55 -5.98 -6.56
CA ALA A 252 45.63 -4.52 -6.30
C ALA A 252 46.80 -4.09 -5.38
N ARG A 253 47.40 -5.03 -4.64
CA ARG A 253 48.59 -4.75 -3.81
C ARG A 253 49.90 -4.85 -4.58
N VAL A 254 49.94 -5.65 -5.62
CA VAL A 254 51.12 -5.81 -6.47
C VAL A 254 51.26 -4.62 -7.42
N GLU A 255 50.18 -4.13 -8.03
CA GLU A 255 50.23 -2.95 -8.91
C GLU A 255 50.64 -1.65 -8.16
N LYS A 256 50.20 -1.48 -6.90
CA LYS A 256 50.63 -0.31 -6.09
C LYS A 256 52.05 -0.36 -5.56
N ALA A 257 52.70 -1.52 -5.58
CA ALA A 257 54.09 -1.66 -5.15
C ALA A 257 55.11 -1.35 -6.27
N ASP A 258 54.69 -1.48 -7.55
CA ASP A 258 55.53 -1.16 -8.70
C ASP A 258 55.52 0.34 -9.08
N GLU A 259 54.39 1.06 -8.82
CA GLU A 259 54.33 2.52 -9.08
C GLU A 259 55.11 3.37 -8.07
N SER A 260 55.59 2.81 -6.96
CA SER A 260 56.39 3.54 -5.94
C SER A 260 57.90 3.36 -6.08
N ARG A 261 58.38 2.79 -7.23
CA ARG A 261 59.79 2.53 -7.52
C ARG A 261 60.33 3.18 -8.80
N ILE A 262 59.66 4.22 -9.28
CA ILE A 262 60.22 5.08 -10.35
C ILE A 262 60.42 6.49 -9.82
#